data_c1ccd83bafd5835065d3e43b50b43d8d
#
_entry.id   c1ccd83bafd5835065d3e43b50b43d8d
#
_cell.length_a   1.000
_cell.length_b   1.000
_cell.length_c   1.000
_cell.angle_alpha   90.00
_cell.angle_beta   90.00
_cell.angle_gamma   90.00
#
_symmetry.space_group_name_H-M   'P 1'
#
loop_
_entity.id
_entity.type
_entity.pdbx_description
1 polymer ?
#
loop_
_entity_poly.entity_id
_entity_poly.type
_entity_poly.pdbx_seq_one_letter_code
_entity_poly.pdbx_strand_id
1 'polypeptide(L)'
;MVFRLFYLALYVFVGKSTRSCAFSYNIESDVKRCCVKTFLVPLTPEEEADCLKRWQSGERAAKEELILHNMRLAAHVAKKYISSGEDAEDLISIGTIGLLKAADSFKPDYGSRFATYAIRCIDNEMLMHFRSRKKARGEVSLFEP
;
A
#
# COMPACT_ATOMS: atom_id res chain seq x y z
N MET A 1 -8.52 -17.05 -4.57
CA MET A 1 -8.82 -17.02 -3.13
C MET A 1 -8.25 -15.77 -2.44
N VAL A 2 -7.14 -15.23 -2.91
CA VAL A 2 -6.50 -14.01 -2.39
C VAL A 2 -7.37 -12.75 -2.60
N PHE A 3 -8.10 -12.64 -3.71
CA PHE A 3 -9.04 -11.54 -3.98
C PHE A 3 -10.21 -11.45 -2.98
N ARG A 4 -10.59 -12.54 -2.35
CA ARG A 4 -11.72 -12.58 -1.41
C ARG A 4 -11.36 -12.03 -0.02
N LEU A 5 -10.12 -12.19 0.42
CA LEU A 5 -9.60 -11.60 1.66
C LEU A 5 -9.33 -10.10 1.48
N PHE A 6 -8.88 -9.67 0.30
CA PHE A 6 -8.70 -8.27 -0.06
C PHE A 6 -10.05 -7.53 -0.10
N TYR A 7 -11.10 -8.18 -0.62
CA TYR A 7 -12.45 -7.64 -0.65
C TYR A 7 -13.07 -7.57 0.75
N LEU A 8 -12.77 -8.52 1.64
CA LEU A 8 -13.27 -8.53 3.02
C LEU A 8 -12.58 -7.44 3.87
N ALA A 9 -11.30 -7.21 3.70
CA ALA A 9 -10.60 -6.11 4.36
C ALA A 9 -11.11 -4.74 3.86
N LEU A 10 -11.37 -4.61 2.56
CA LEU A 10 -11.97 -3.42 1.96
C LEU A 10 -13.45 -3.26 2.40
N TYR A 11 -14.21 -4.36 2.53
CA TYR A 11 -15.63 -4.34 2.89
C TYR A 11 -15.87 -4.01 4.36
N VAL A 12 -14.97 -4.43 5.26
CA VAL A 12 -15.00 -4.03 6.67
C VAL A 12 -14.65 -2.54 6.83
N PHE A 13 -13.86 -1.99 5.91
CA PHE A 13 -13.51 -0.57 5.89
C PHE A 13 -14.63 0.31 5.31
N VAL A 14 -15.31 -0.14 4.25
CA VAL A 14 -16.39 0.61 3.57
C VAL A 14 -17.75 0.47 4.28
N GLY A 15 -17.96 -0.61 5.04
CA GLY A 15 -19.28 -0.93 5.65
C GLY A 15 -19.70 -0.08 6.87
N LYS A 16 -18.93 0.91 7.30
CA LYS A 16 -19.27 1.73 8.49
C LYS A 16 -19.43 3.23 8.26
N SER A 17 -19.52 3.71 7.03
CA SER A 17 -19.75 5.16 6.81
C SER A 17 -20.70 5.45 5.66
N THR A 18 -21.99 5.08 5.85
CA THR A 18 -23.08 5.74 5.13
C THR A 18 -23.83 6.63 6.10
N ARG A 19 -23.32 7.80 6.37
CA ARG A 19 -24.10 8.97 6.79
C ARG A 19 -23.42 10.23 6.26
N SER A 20 -24.12 10.83 5.31
CA SER A 20 -24.07 12.20 4.85
C SER A 20 -23.47 13.16 5.89
N CYS A 21 -22.32 13.75 5.58
CA CYS A 21 -21.96 15.08 6.06
C CYS A 21 -21.03 15.71 5.04
N ALA A 22 -21.52 16.78 4.42
CA ALA A 22 -20.69 17.77 3.76
C ALA A 22 -19.75 18.36 4.82
N PHE A 23 -18.50 17.93 4.87
CA PHE A 23 -17.50 18.45 5.78
C PHE A 23 -16.19 18.71 5.03
N SER A 24 -15.76 19.94 5.14
CA SER A 24 -14.49 20.46 4.66
C SER A 24 -13.34 19.51 5.03
N TYR A 25 -12.76 18.87 4.01
CA TYR A 25 -11.74 17.84 4.14
C TYR A 25 -10.42 18.43 4.62
N ASN A 26 -10.12 18.21 5.88
CA ASN A 26 -8.76 18.34 6.41
C ASN A 26 -8.08 16.97 6.28
N ILE A 27 -7.73 16.61 5.03
CA ILE A 27 -7.20 15.29 4.60
C ILE A 27 -5.98 14.87 5.46
N GLU A 28 -5.20 15.83 5.92
CA GLU A 28 -3.98 15.57 6.69
C GLU A 28 -4.25 15.03 8.11
N SER A 29 -5.39 15.42 8.72
CA SER A 29 -5.80 14.92 10.04
C SER A 29 -6.42 13.54 9.98
N ASP A 30 -7.13 13.21 8.89
CA ASP A 30 -7.82 11.92 8.75
C ASP A 30 -6.87 10.79 8.37
N VAL A 31 -5.87 11.05 7.54
CA VAL A 31 -4.79 10.08 7.25
C VAL A 31 -3.96 9.80 8.52
N LYS A 32 -3.68 10.81 9.35
CA LYS A 32 -3.02 10.60 10.65
C LYS A 32 -3.87 9.76 11.60
N ARG A 33 -5.18 9.98 11.62
CA ARG A 33 -6.12 9.28 12.51
C ARG A 33 -6.42 7.85 12.05
N CYS A 34 -6.52 7.62 10.76
CA CYS A 34 -6.76 6.32 10.15
C CYS A 34 -5.54 5.40 10.27
N CYS A 35 -4.31 5.92 10.07
CA CYS A 35 -3.08 5.13 10.14
C CYS A 35 -2.75 4.57 11.53
N VAL A 36 -3.29 5.17 12.62
CA VAL A 36 -2.88 4.77 13.98
C VAL A 36 -3.73 3.64 14.55
N LYS A 37 -4.99 3.48 14.09
CA LYS A 37 -5.94 2.53 14.69
C LYS A 37 -6.26 1.28 13.85
N THR A 38 -5.87 1.24 12.58
CA THR A 38 -6.34 0.21 11.65
C THR A 38 -5.26 -0.79 11.25
N PHE A 39 -3.99 -0.44 11.38
CA PHE A 39 -2.89 -1.33 10.99
C PHE A 39 -2.35 -2.14 12.16
N LEU A 40 -1.94 -3.37 11.86
CA LEU A 40 -1.30 -4.25 12.82
C LEU A 40 0.01 -3.66 13.35
N VAL A 41 0.40 -4.08 14.55
CA VAL A 41 1.68 -3.71 15.15
C VAL A 41 2.81 -4.22 14.26
N PRO A 42 3.87 -3.42 13.99
CA PRO A 42 5.03 -3.90 13.23
C PRO A 42 5.66 -5.12 13.88
N LEU A 43 6.15 -6.05 13.05
CA LEU A 43 6.92 -7.20 13.51
C LEU A 43 8.24 -6.73 14.15
N THR A 44 8.71 -7.48 15.13
CA THR A 44 10.08 -7.35 15.64
C THR A 44 11.07 -7.81 14.56
N PRO A 45 12.36 -7.39 14.62
CA PRO A 45 13.36 -7.82 13.64
C PRO A 45 13.52 -9.35 13.58
N GLU A 46 13.31 -10.03 14.70
CA GLU A 46 13.39 -11.49 14.80
C GLU A 46 12.20 -12.16 14.12
N GLU A 47 10.98 -11.67 14.37
CA GLU A 47 9.76 -12.15 13.73
C GLU A 47 9.77 -11.87 12.22
N GLU A 48 10.27 -10.69 11.79
CA GLU A 48 10.44 -10.35 10.38
C GLU A 48 11.37 -11.33 9.68
N ALA A 49 12.51 -11.65 10.30
CA ALA A 49 13.46 -12.62 9.78
C ALA A 49 12.88 -14.04 9.70
N ASP A 50 12.06 -14.43 10.67
CA ASP A 50 11.39 -15.74 10.67
C ASP A 50 10.31 -15.81 9.58
N CYS A 51 9.48 -14.78 9.46
CA CYS A 51 8.50 -14.67 8.37
C CYS A 51 9.16 -14.75 6.99
N LEU A 52 10.30 -14.09 6.80
CA LEU A 52 11.06 -14.14 5.56
C LEU A 52 11.58 -15.54 5.25
N LYS A 53 12.11 -16.26 6.25
CA LYS A 53 12.56 -17.66 6.09
C LYS A 53 11.42 -18.60 5.72
N ARG A 54 10.29 -18.49 6.41
CA ARG A 54 9.08 -19.29 6.13
C ARG A 54 8.54 -18.98 4.72
N TRP A 55 8.55 -17.72 4.31
CA TRP A 55 8.19 -17.34 2.95
C TRP A 55 9.12 -17.95 1.90
N GLN A 56 10.43 -17.93 2.12
CA GLN A 56 11.41 -18.58 1.22
C GLN A 56 11.23 -20.09 1.13
N SER A 57 10.74 -20.73 2.18
CA SER A 57 10.39 -22.17 2.15
C SER A 57 9.08 -22.46 1.42
N GLY A 58 8.36 -21.41 0.91
CA GLY A 58 7.14 -21.54 0.12
C GLY A 58 5.84 -21.38 0.91
N GLU A 59 5.89 -20.97 2.17
CA GLU A 59 4.70 -20.72 2.99
C GLU A 59 4.03 -19.41 2.63
N ARG A 60 2.89 -19.48 1.95
CA ARG A 60 2.13 -18.28 1.52
C ARG A 60 1.58 -17.47 2.69
N ALA A 61 1.21 -18.13 3.79
CA ALA A 61 0.70 -17.46 4.98
C ALA A 61 1.74 -16.50 5.58
N ALA A 62 3.02 -16.87 5.58
CA ALA A 62 4.10 -16.02 6.06
C ALA A 62 4.25 -14.74 5.21
N LYS A 63 4.05 -14.82 3.88
CA LYS A 63 4.02 -13.63 3.02
C LYS A 63 2.87 -12.70 3.36
N GLU A 64 1.67 -13.25 3.57
CA GLU A 64 0.48 -12.46 3.94
C GLU A 64 0.69 -11.76 5.29
N GLU A 65 1.24 -12.46 6.27
CA GLU A 65 1.60 -11.93 7.58
C GLU A 65 2.61 -10.78 7.46
N LEU A 66 3.69 -10.96 6.70
CA LEU A 66 4.69 -9.93 6.45
C LEU A 66 4.07 -8.67 5.83
N ILE A 67 3.19 -8.82 4.85
CA ILE A 67 2.52 -7.70 4.19
C ILE A 67 1.58 -6.97 5.14
N LEU A 68 0.73 -7.69 5.88
CA LEU A 68 -0.24 -7.11 6.80
C LEU A 68 0.42 -6.25 7.88
N HIS A 69 1.51 -6.73 8.47
CA HIS A 69 2.27 -6.00 9.49
C HIS A 69 3.04 -4.79 8.93
N ASN A 70 3.31 -4.77 7.62
CA ASN A 70 4.04 -3.69 6.95
C ASN A 70 3.16 -2.72 6.16
N MET A 71 1.83 -2.85 6.19
CA MET A 71 0.88 -1.95 5.49
C MET A 71 1.05 -0.47 5.86
N ARG A 72 1.54 -0.18 7.05
CA ARG A 72 1.85 1.19 7.50
C ARG A 72 2.90 1.87 6.62
N LEU A 73 3.82 1.11 6.00
CA LEU A 73 4.81 1.67 5.08
C LEU A 73 4.14 2.23 3.82
N ALA A 74 3.17 1.51 3.27
CA ALA A 74 2.39 1.99 2.12
C ALA A 74 1.68 3.31 2.44
N ALA A 75 0.98 3.39 3.57
CA ALA A 75 0.33 4.61 4.02
C ALA A 75 1.33 5.76 4.31
N HIS A 76 2.52 5.44 4.85
CA HIS A 76 3.56 6.43 5.12
C HIS A 76 4.10 7.05 3.83
N VAL A 77 4.36 6.23 2.81
CA VAL A 77 4.85 6.71 1.52
C VAL A 77 3.75 7.47 0.77
N ALA A 78 2.50 6.97 0.80
CA ALA A 78 1.35 7.63 0.17
C ALA A 78 1.18 9.09 0.63
N LYS A 79 1.48 9.40 1.89
CA LYS A 79 1.42 10.78 2.43
C LYS A 79 2.24 11.79 1.64
N LYS A 80 3.36 11.39 1.06
CA LYS A 80 4.21 12.29 0.24
C LYS A 80 3.48 12.76 -1.03
N TYR A 81 2.52 11.97 -1.49
CA TYR A 81 1.85 12.15 -2.77
C TYR A 81 0.41 12.69 -2.66
N ILE A 82 -0.09 12.95 -1.44
CA ILE A 82 -1.46 13.47 -1.23
C ILE A 82 -1.68 14.81 -1.97
N SER A 83 -0.64 15.64 -2.07
CA SER A 83 -0.71 16.93 -2.79
C SER A 83 -0.84 16.79 -4.31
N SER A 84 -0.77 15.59 -4.88
CA SER A 84 -0.89 15.35 -6.32
C SER A 84 -2.31 15.40 -6.85
N GLY A 85 -3.31 15.56 -5.97
CA GLY A 85 -4.73 15.57 -6.34
C GLY A 85 -5.35 14.19 -6.59
N GLU A 86 -4.67 13.13 -6.16
CA GLU A 86 -5.19 11.77 -6.14
C GLU A 86 -5.88 11.47 -4.81
N ASP A 87 -6.85 10.57 -4.83
CA ASP A 87 -7.49 10.10 -3.60
C ASP A 87 -6.50 9.32 -2.73
N ALA A 88 -6.57 9.55 -1.42
CA ALA A 88 -5.67 8.89 -0.47
C ALA A 88 -5.82 7.37 -0.48
N GLU A 89 -7.03 6.86 -0.73
CA GLU A 89 -7.32 5.43 -0.83
C GLU A 89 -6.66 4.80 -2.05
N ASP A 90 -6.69 5.49 -3.19
CA ASP A 90 -6.02 5.06 -4.41
C ASP A 90 -4.51 5.01 -4.22
N LEU A 91 -3.93 6.03 -3.60
CA LEU A 91 -2.51 6.06 -3.28
C LEU A 91 -2.10 4.91 -2.35
N ILE A 92 -2.89 4.60 -1.32
CA ILE A 92 -2.62 3.46 -0.43
C ILE A 92 -2.73 2.14 -1.20
N SER A 93 -3.69 2.02 -2.12
CA SER A 93 -3.87 0.83 -2.96
C SER A 93 -2.65 0.60 -3.87
N ILE A 94 -2.15 1.66 -4.53
CA ILE A 94 -0.92 1.62 -5.34
C ILE A 94 0.28 1.25 -4.46
N GLY A 95 0.38 1.86 -3.27
CA GLY A 95 1.42 1.55 -2.30
C GLY A 95 1.41 0.08 -1.86
N THR A 96 0.23 -0.50 -1.71
CA THR A 96 0.07 -1.92 -1.38
C THR A 96 0.57 -2.82 -2.51
N ILE A 97 0.33 -2.45 -3.78
CA ILE A 97 0.90 -3.17 -4.93
C ILE A 97 2.44 -3.12 -4.88
N GLY A 98 3.02 -1.95 -4.57
CA GLY A 98 4.46 -1.80 -4.38
C GLY A 98 5.01 -2.68 -3.26
N LEU A 99 4.28 -2.80 -2.14
CA LEU A 99 4.66 -3.65 -1.02
C LEU A 99 4.60 -5.15 -1.38
N LEU A 100 3.58 -5.57 -2.15
CA LEU A 100 3.47 -6.93 -2.68
C LEU A 100 4.68 -7.29 -3.56
N LYS A 101 5.03 -6.40 -4.50
CA LYS A 101 6.21 -6.56 -5.37
C LYS A 101 7.51 -6.62 -4.55
N ALA A 102 7.61 -5.82 -3.49
CA ALA A 102 8.74 -5.86 -2.58
C ALA A 102 8.87 -7.22 -1.88
N ALA A 103 7.76 -7.78 -1.36
CA ALA A 103 7.76 -9.09 -0.72
C ALA A 103 8.18 -10.20 -1.68
N ASP A 104 7.80 -10.13 -2.97
CA ASP A 104 8.16 -11.12 -3.98
C ASP A 104 9.63 -11.05 -4.43
N SER A 105 10.22 -9.86 -4.42
CA SER A 105 11.58 -9.64 -4.96
C SER A 105 12.65 -9.47 -3.89
N PHE A 106 12.27 -9.40 -2.63
CA PHE A 106 13.23 -9.20 -1.54
C PHE A 106 14.14 -10.40 -1.34
N LYS A 107 15.45 -10.13 -1.26
CA LYS A 107 16.49 -11.11 -0.93
C LYS A 107 17.25 -10.65 0.29
N PRO A 108 17.16 -11.37 1.41
CA PRO A 108 17.79 -10.98 2.69
C PRO A 108 19.33 -10.99 2.65
N ASP A 109 19.92 -11.67 1.65
CA ASP A 109 21.37 -11.85 1.52
C ASP A 109 22.17 -10.56 1.35
N TYR A 110 21.51 -9.46 0.95
CA TYR A 110 22.15 -8.16 0.74
C TYR A 110 22.26 -7.28 1.99
N GLY A 111 21.95 -7.79 3.17
CA GLY A 111 22.10 -7.08 4.45
C GLY A 111 21.20 -5.85 4.63
N SER A 112 20.26 -5.60 3.73
CA SER A 112 19.29 -4.51 3.86
C SER A 112 18.05 -4.96 4.62
N ARG A 113 17.48 -4.07 5.44
CA ARG A 113 16.19 -4.32 6.11
C ARG A 113 15.06 -4.34 5.09
N PHE A 114 14.11 -5.25 5.26
CA PHE A 114 12.92 -5.34 4.40
C PHE A 114 12.18 -4.01 4.26
N ALA A 115 11.96 -3.29 5.37
CA ALA A 115 11.29 -2.00 5.36
C ALA A 115 11.96 -0.96 4.44
N THR A 116 13.30 -0.90 4.42
CA THR A 116 14.04 0.03 3.55
C THR A 116 13.86 -0.32 2.07
N TYR A 117 13.87 -1.60 1.74
CA TYR A 117 13.64 -2.08 0.39
C TYR A 117 12.19 -1.84 -0.04
N ALA A 118 11.23 -2.15 0.83
CA ALA A 118 9.81 -1.96 0.59
C ALA A 118 9.46 -0.50 0.30
N ILE A 119 10.00 0.46 1.06
CA ILE A 119 9.78 1.89 0.82
C ILE A 119 10.22 2.28 -0.59
N ARG A 120 11.37 1.79 -1.08
CA ARG A 120 11.83 2.06 -2.44
C ARG A 120 10.92 1.46 -3.51
N CYS A 121 10.43 0.24 -3.29
CA CYS A 121 9.49 -0.41 -4.21
C CYS A 121 8.16 0.34 -4.28
N ILE A 122 7.66 0.79 -3.13
CA ILE A 122 6.43 1.58 -3.03
C ILE A 122 6.61 2.93 -3.74
N ASP A 123 7.68 3.67 -3.46
CA ASP A 123 7.98 4.94 -4.14
C ASP A 123 8.07 4.76 -5.66
N ASN A 124 8.72 3.70 -6.14
CA ASN A 124 8.81 3.40 -7.56
C ASN A 124 7.45 3.14 -8.19
N GLU A 125 6.56 2.39 -7.50
CA GLU A 125 5.22 2.11 -7.99
C GLU A 125 4.38 3.39 -8.10
N MET A 126 4.46 4.27 -7.10
CA MET A 126 3.84 5.60 -7.13
C MET A 126 4.31 6.42 -8.33
N LEU A 127 5.62 6.50 -8.53
CA LEU A 127 6.20 7.24 -9.66
C LEU A 127 5.79 6.65 -11.02
N MET A 128 5.71 5.32 -11.13
CA MET A 128 5.24 4.66 -12.34
C MET A 128 3.78 4.99 -12.62
N HIS A 129 2.93 4.99 -11.60
CA HIS A 129 1.53 5.38 -11.74
C HIS A 129 1.38 6.81 -12.26
N PHE A 130 2.10 7.78 -11.69
CA PHE A 130 2.05 9.18 -12.13
C PHE A 130 2.58 9.37 -13.56
N ARG A 131 3.64 8.65 -13.94
CA ARG A 131 4.17 8.69 -15.32
C ARG A 131 3.13 8.13 -16.31
N SER A 132 2.48 7.03 -15.98
CA SER A 132 1.44 6.42 -16.82
C SER A 132 0.26 7.37 -16.99
N ARG A 133 -0.21 8.00 -15.91
CA ARG A 133 -1.30 9.00 -15.99
C ARG A 133 -0.92 10.23 -16.81
N LYS A 134 0.32 10.72 -16.67
CA LYS A 134 0.80 11.85 -17.47
C LYS A 134 0.80 11.49 -18.97
N LYS A 135 1.19 10.27 -19.31
CA LYS A 135 1.16 9.79 -20.69
C LYS A 135 -0.27 9.68 -21.20
N ALA A 136 -1.19 9.08 -20.45
CA ALA A 136 -2.58 8.92 -20.82
C ALA A 136 -3.31 10.28 -21.02
N ARG A 137 -2.96 11.31 -20.24
CA ARG A 137 -3.49 12.66 -20.42
C ARG A 137 -3.03 13.34 -21.73
N GLY A 138 -1.91 12.90 -22.31
CA GLY A 138 -1.38 13.39 -23.59
C GLY A 138 -1.96 12.67 -24.82
N GLU A 139 -2.69 11.57 -24.60
CA GLU A 139 -3.36 10.83 -25.67
C GLU A 139 -4.72 11.50 -25.94
N VAL A 140 -4.80 12.29 -27.00
CA VAL A 140 -6.07 12.86 -27.48
C VAL A 140 -6.86 11.73 -28.15
N SER A 141 -8.11 11.53 -27.73
CA SER A 141 -9.00 10.57 -28.40
C SER A 141 -9.23 11.03 -29.85
N LEU A 142 -8.83 10.18 -30.80
CA LEU A 142 -9.07 10.41 -32.22
C LEU A 142 -10.55 10.17 -32.61
N PHE A 143 -11.42 9.84 -31.63
CA PHE A 143 -12.82 9.52 -31.80
C PHE A 143 -13.77 10.50 -31.09
N GLU A 144 -13.47 11.78 -31.06
CA GLU A 144 -14.54 12.75 -30.81
C GLU A 144 -15.17 13.14 -32.15
N PRO A 145 -16.50 12.93 -32.30
CA PRO A 145 -17.23 13.31 -33.49
C PRO A 145 -17.37 14.84 -33.65
#